data_bd20cea11958b867161b7334d7f3282f
#
_entry.id   bd20cea11958b867161b7334d7f3282f
#
_cell.length_a   1.000
_cell.length_b   1.000
_cell.length_c   1.000
_cell.angle_alpha   90.00
_cell.angle_beta   90.00
_cell.angle_gamma   90.00
#
_symmetry.space_group_name_H-M   'P 1'
#
loop_
_entity.id
_entity.type
_entity.pdbx_description
1 polymer ?
#
loop_
_entity_poly.entity_id
_entity_poly.type
_entity_poly.pdbx_seq_one_letter_code
_entity_poly.pdbx_strand_id
1 'polypeptide(L)'
;MKKLLFLFLFVSFSMSAQKVDLSYYLPKDVTYNQSIPTPASVIGHEVGEWHITHDKLVTYMKALAASSDRIAIEDRGNTFEDRPLLLLTITSPKNHQNLESIRKTHIDATNNDNVVISDNPIVVYQGFSIHGNEPSGSNAALAVAYYLAAAEGTEIDDLLNNAVILFDPSFNPDGLQRFAYWANTNRSKNINPDPNDREYTEVWPRGRTNHYQFDMNRDWLPVQLPESKARIASFHKWLPNILTDHHEM
;
A
#
# COMPACT_ATOMS: atom_id res chain seq x y z
N MET A 1 22.10 17.01 67.39
CA MET A 1 21.25 16.20 66.49
C MET A 1 21.08 16.97 65.18
N LYS A 2 21.86 16.63 64.16
CA LYS A 2 21.76 17.26 62.83
C LYS A 2 20.72 16.53 62.03
N LYS A 3 19.63 17.23 61.68
CA LYS A 3 18.57 16.68 60.77
C LYS A 3 19.10 16.75 59.34
N LEU A 4 19.33 15.60 58.73
CA LEU A 4 19.68 15.49 57.32
C LEU A 4 18.38 15.59 56.52
N LEU A 5 18.23 16.67 55.76
CA LEU A 5 17.11 16.86 54.86
C LEU A 5 17.50 16.21 53.54
N PHE A 6 16.89 15.05 53.20
CA PHE A 6 17.03 14.44 51.89
C PHE A 6 16.08 15.17 50.92
N LEU A 7 16.68 15.95 50.03
CA LEU A 7 16.01 16.56 48.92
C LEU A 7 15.91 15.51 47.78
N PHE A 8 14.78 14.84 47.63
CA PHE A 8 14.51 14.00 46.47
C PHE A 8 14.25 14.92 45.25
N LEU A 9 15.27 15.06 44.38
CA LEU A 9 15.08 15.63 43.06
C LEU A 9 14.29 14.60 42.21
N PHE A 10 13.00 14.80 42.06
CA PHE A 10 12.23 14.13 41.02
C PHE A 10 12.65 14.70 39.67
N VAL A 11 13.58 14.04 38.99
CA VAL A 11 13.85 14.29 37.58
C VAL A 11 12.72 13.62 36.80
N SER A 12 11.73 14.39 36.44
CA SER A 12 10.69 13.95 35.50
C SER A 12 11.34 13.80 34.14
N PHE A 13 11.72 12.60 33.77
CA PHE A 13 12.03 12.29 32.39
C PHE A 13 10.72 12.35 31.60
N SER A 14 10.48 13.45 30.93
CA SER A 14 9.46 13.52 29.88
C SER A 14 9.96 12.65 28.72
N MET A 15 9.57 11.39 28.69
CA MET A 15 9.76 10.56 27.51
C MET A 15 8.76 11.08 26.46
N SER A 16 9.21 11.97 25.60
CA SER A 16 8.50 12.25 24.36
C SER A 16 8.67 11.02 23.47
N ALA A 17 7.59 10.32 23.18
CA ALA A 17 7.61 9.31 22.13
C ALA A 17 8.08 10.01 20.86
N GLN A 18 9.14 9.50 20.23
CA GLN A 18 9.65 10.05 18.99
C GLN A 18 8.55 9.91 17.94
N LYS A 19 8.11 11.03 17.36
CA LYS A 19 7.16 11.00 16.26
C LYS A 19 7.86 10.35 15.07
N VAL A 20 7.35 9.20 14.65
CA VAL A 20 7.84 8.49 13.47
C VAL A 20 7.29 9.23 12.25
N ASP A 21 8.18 9.69 11.38
CA ASP A 21 7.84 10.28 10.10
C ASP A 21 8.22 9.35 8.93
N LEU A 22 7.93 9.78 7.72
CA LEU A 22 8.16 8.99 6.51
C LEU A 22 9.64 8.57 6.35
N SER A 23 10.60 9.37 6.84
CA SER A 23 12.03 9.08 6.73
C SER A 23 12.48 7.84 7.53
N TYR A 24 11.65 7.41 8.48
CA TYR A 24 11.90 6.16 9.23
C TYR A 24 11.75 4.93 8.32
N TYR A 25 10.84 4.98 7.37
CA TYR A 25 10.51 3.85 6.49
C TYR A 25 11.32 3.86 5.19
N LEU A 26 11.85 5.00 4.79
CA LEU A 26 12.51 5.17 3.50
C LEU A 26 14.03 4.98 3.60
N PRO A 27 14.69 4.52 2.52
CA PRO A 27 16.15 4.49 2.43
C PRO A 27 16.76 5.87 2.67
N LYS A 28 17.78 5.94 3.54
CA LYS A 28 18.39 7.22 3.96
C LYS A 28 19.36 7.80 2.93
N ASP A 29 19.95 6.93 2.12
CA ASP A 29 20.98 7.31 1.13
C ASP A 29 20.38 7.59 -0.26
N VAL A 30 19.08 7.85 -0.31
CA VAL A 30 18.33 8.14 -1.53
C VAL A 30 17.83 9.59 -1.50
N THR A 31 18.00 10.29 -2.61
CA THR A 31 17.37 11.60 -2.83
C THR A 31 15.93 11.42 -3.31
N TYR A 32 15.04 12.30 -2.89
CA TYR A 32 13.63 12.27 -3.26
C TYR A 32 13.23 13.56 -3.94
N ASN A 33 12.54 13.46 -5.07
CA ASN A 33 11.99 14.60 -5.79
C ASN A 33 10.94 15.33 -4.96
N GLN A 34 11.25 16.56 -4.58
CA GLN A 34 10.40 17.37 -3.69
C GLN A 34 9.09 17.85 -4.36
N SER A 35 8.94 17.72 -5.67
CA SER A 35 7.68 18.03 -6.35
C SER A 35 6.62 16.91 -6.21
N ILE A 36 7.04 15.71 -5.80
CA ILE A 36 6.14 14.59 -5.56
C ILE A 36 5.57 14.70 -4.15
N PRO A 37 4.24 14.73 -3.98
CA PRO A 37 3.63 14.92 -2.66
C PRO A 37 3.89 13.71 -1.75
N THR A 38 4.32 13.99 -0.51
CA THR A 38 4.43 12.96 0.53
C THR A 38 3.05 12.47 0.95
N PRO A 39 2.91 11.25 1.48
CA PRO A 39 1.64 10.79 2.05
C PRO A 39 1.04 11.80 3.03
N ALA A 40 1.83 12.24 4.02
CA ALA A 40 1.36 13.16 5.06
C ALA A 40 0.83 14.49 4.52
N SER A 41 1.40 15.00 3.42
CA SER A 41 0.94 16.27 2.80
C SER A 41 -0.46 16.16 2.19
N VAL A 42 -0.90 14.95 1.83
CA VAL A 42 -2.20 14.71 1.18
C VAL A 42 -3.23 14.15 2.18
N ILE A 43 -2.85 13.16 2.99
CA ILE A 43 -3.79 12.49 3.89
C ILE A 43 -3.91 13.16 5.28
N GLY A 44 -2.99 14.11 5.60
CA GLY A 44 -3.03 14.93 6.81
C GLY A 44 -2.48 14.27 8.07
N HIS A 45 -1.79 13.14 7.97
CA HIS A 45 -1.07 12.47 9.07
C HIS A 45 0.07 11.62 8.53
N GLU A 46 1.03 11.27 9.38
CA GLU A 46 2.14 10.39 9.00
C GLU A 46 1.68 8.95 8.76
N VAL A 47 2.45 8.22 7.93
CA VAL A 47 2.22 6.78 7.70
C VAL A 47 2.37 6.04 9.03
N GLY A 48 1.37 5.23 9.38
CA GLY A 48 1.35 4.50 10.65
C GLY A 48 0.86 5.31 11.86
N GLU A 49 0.64 6.61 11.73
CA GLU A 49 0.04 7.41 12.82
C GLU A 49 -1.44 7.06 13.04
N TRP A 50 -2.16 6.81 11.96
CA TRP A 50 -3.55 6.33 11.93
C TRP A 50 -3.66 5.20 10.92
N HIS A 51 -4.60 4.29 11.12
CA HIS A 51 -4.94 3.32 10.08
C HIS A 51 -5.50 4.03 8.86
N ILE A 52 -4.92 3.74 7.70
CA ILE A 52 -5.35 4.39 6.46
C ILE A 52 -6.77 3.97 6.10
N THR A 53 -7.66 4.94 5.88
CA THR A 53 -8.99 4.71 5.33
C THR A 53 -8.94 4.64 3.81
N HIS A 54 -9.84 3.88 3.19
CA HIS A 54 -9.80 3.68 1.75
C HIS A 54 -9.96 4.99 0.96
N ASP A 55 -10.79 5.92 1.42
CA ASP A 55 -10.97 7.24 0.80
C ASP A 55 -9.67 8.06 0.77
N LYS A 56 -8.91 8.06 1.87
CA LYS A 56 -7.59 8.72 1.93
C LYS A 56 -6.55 8.00 1.07
N LEU A 57 -6.56 6.66 1.05
CA LEU A 57 -5.70 5.85 0.20
C LEU A 57 -5.94 6.21 -1.29
N VAL A 58 -7.18 6.22 -1.73
CA VAL A 58 -7.58 6.62 -3.10
C VAL A 58 -7.12 8.05 -3.41
N THR A 59 -7.37 8.99 -2.48
CA THR A 59 -6.97 10.40 -2.64
C THR A 59 -5.46 10.51 -2.85
N TYR A 60 -4.67 9.80 -2.05
CA TYR A 60 -3.22 9.81 -2.19
C TYR A 60 -2.75 9.18 -3.50
N MET A 61 -3.25 7.99 -3.86
CA MET A 61 -2.84 7.31 -5.10
C MET A 61 -3.17 8.15 -6.35
N LYS A 62 -4.30 8.85 -6.37
CA LYS A 62 -4.65 9.78 -7.43
C LYS A 62 -3.74 11.01 -7.46
N ALA A 63 -3.41 11.60 -6.31
CA ALA A 63 -2.50 12.73 -6.22
C ALA A 63 -1.09 12.33 -6.70
N LEU A 64 -0.62 11.15 -6.32
CA LEU A 64 0.67 10.63 -6.72
C LEU A 64 0.75 10.39 -8.23
N ALA A 65 -0.27 9.74 -8.81
CA ALA A 65 -0.35 9.52 -10.26
C ALA A 65 -0.43 10.83 -11.07
N ALA A 66 -1.06 11.86 -10.53
CA ALA A 66 -1.12 13.18 -11.17
C ALA A 66 0.21 13.96 -11.11
N SER A 67 1.12 13.57 -10.20
CA SER A 67 2.38 14.30 -9.94
C SER A 67 3.62 13.58 -10.49
N SER A 68 3.50 12.32 -10.95
CA SER A 68 4.63 11.52 -11.41
C SER A 68 4.36 10.90 -12.79
N ASP A 69 5.28 11.08 -13.70
CA ASP A 69 5.28 10.44 -15.04
C ASP A 69 5.66 8.95 -15.01
N ARG A 70 6.04 8.44 -13.83
CA ARG A 70 6.29 7.02 -13.59
C ARG A 70 5.04 6.22 -13.29
N ILE A 71 3.88 6.86 -13.10
CA ILE A 71 2.65 6.22 -12.61
C ILE A 71 1.47 6.50 -13.53
N ALA A 72 0.86 5.45 -14.04
CA ALA A 72 -0.48 5.50 -14.61
C ALA A 72 -1.47 4.82 -13.65
N ILE A 73 -2.69 5.34 -13.56
CA ILE A 73 -3.74 4.81 -12.68
C ILE A 73 -4.96 4.37 -13.50
N GLU A 74 -5.46 3.20 -13.19
CA GLU A 74 -6.66 2.60 -13.78
C GLU A 74 -7.71 2.38 -12.70
N ASP A 75 -8.95 2.75 -12.97
CA ASP A 75 -10.13 2.38 -12.20
C ASP A 75 -10.75 1.14 -12.84
N ARG A 76 -10.79 0.02 -12.10
CA ARG A 76 -11.25 -1.29 -12.60
C ARG A 76 -12.68 -1.62 -12.19
N GLY A 77 -13.48 -0.60 -11.83
CA GLY A 77 -14.83 -0.72 -11.30
C GLY A 77 -14.89 -0.62 -9.78
N ASN A 78 -16.01 -1.01 -9.21
CA ASN A 78 -16.31 -0.75 -7.81
C ASN A 78 -16.56 -2.03 -7.01
N THR A 79 -16.34 -1.95 -5.70
CA THR A 79 -16.78 -2.93 -4.71
C THR A 79 -18.31 -2.90 -4.55
N PHE A 80 -18.86 -3.78 -3.69
CA PHE A 80 -20.30 -3.74 -3.34
C PHE A 80 -20.72 -2.47 -2.58
N GLU A 81 -19.77 -1.74 -1.97
CA GLU A 81 -20.01 -0.46 -1.29
C GLU A 81 -19.62 0.75 -2.17
N ASP A 82 -19.56 0.56 -3.51
CA ASP A 82 -19.19 1.58 -4.50
C ASP A 82 -17.81 2.22 -4.29
N ARG A 83 -16.87 1.50 -3.67
CA ARG A 83 -15.47 1.97 -3.57
C ARG A 83 -14.68 1.58 -4.81
N PRO A 84 -13.91 2.51 -5.40
CA PRO A 84 -13.14 2.23 -6.60
C PRO A 84 -12.03 1.20 -6.36
N LEU A 85 -11.85 0.31 -7.33
CA LEU A 85 -10.81 -0.71 -7.38
C LEU A 85 -9.65 -0.20 -8.24
N LEU A 86 -8.66 0.41 -7.59
CA LEU A 86 -7.54 1.03 -8.28
C LEU A 86 -6.44 0.02 -8.63
N LEU A 87 -5.81 0.23 -9.78
CA LEU A 87 -4.53 -0.37 -10.13
C LEU A 87 -3.59 0.72 -10.64
N LEU A 88 -2.41 0.81 -10.06
CA LEU A 88 -1.36 1.67 -10.58
C LEU A 88 -0.40 0.81 -11.42
N THR A 89 -0.03 1.32 -12.59
CA THR A 89 1.10 0.79 -13.35
C THR A 89 2.28 1.70 -13.12
N ILE A 90 3.32 1.17 -12.46
CA ILE A 90 4.52 1.92 -12.08
C ILE A 90 5.70 1.37 -12.86
N THR A 91 6.33 2.25 -13.65
CA THR A 91 7.50 1.91 -14.48
C THR A 91 8.18 3.20 -14.96
N SER A 92 9.27 3.10 -15.70
CA SER A 92 9.91 4.31 -16.25
C SER A 92 9.03 5.01 -17.30
N PRO A 93 9.18 6.34 -17.50
CA PRO A 93 8.45 7.07 -18.54
C PRO A 93 8.69 6.50 -19.95
N LYS A 94 9.89 5.97 -20.21
CA LYS A 94 10.20 5.28 -21.45
C LYS A 94 9.36 4.02 -21.64
N ASN A 95 9.17 3.24 -20.60
CA ASN A 95 8.35 2.02 -20.64
C ASN A 95 6.87 2.37 -20.80
N HIS A 96 6.38 3.45 -20.19
CA HIS A 96 5.00 3.92 -20.38
C HIS A 96 4.69 4.22 -21.85
N GLN A 97 5.63 4.81 -22.58
CA GLN A 97 5.46 5.07 -24.03
C GLN A 97 5.36 3.79 -24.87
N ASN A 98 5.89 2.68 -24.36
CA ASN A 98 5.97 1.40 -25.06
C ASN A 98 5.19 0.27 -24.35
N LEU A 99 4.34 0.61 -23.41
CA LEU A 99 3.74 -0.33 -22.44
C LEU A 99 3.01 -1.49 -23.12
N GLU A 100 2.25 -1.23 -24.17
CA GLU A 100 1.51 -2.27 -24.89
C GLU A 100 2.45 -3.19 -25.68
N SER A 101 3.55 -2.68 -26.24
CA SER A 101 4.55 -3.51 -26.88
C SER A 101 5.27 -4.41 -25.89
N ILE A 102 5.63 -3.87 -24.71
CA ILE A 102 6.24 -4.63 -23.61
C ILE A 102 5.29 -5.76 -23.19
N ARG A 103 4.02 -5.44 -22.95
CA ARG A 103 3.01 -6.42 -22.57
C ARG A 103 2.84 -7.51 -23.62
N LYS A 104 2.74 -7.13 -24.89
CA LYS A 104 2.57 -8.09 -25.98
C LYS A 104 3.77 -9.05 -26.08
N THR A 105 4.98 -8.53 -26.06
CA THR A 105 6.20 -9.35 -26.06
C THR A 105 6.23 -10.32 -24.88
N HIS A 106 5.87 -9.82 -23.70
CA HIS A 106 5.79 -10.64 -22.48
C HIS A 106 4.77 -11.79 -22.60
N ILE A 107 3.56 -11.51 -23.10
CA ILE A 107 2.52 -12.53 -23.31
C ILE A 107 2.93 -13.51 -24.42
N ASP A 108 3.48 -13.02 -25.53
CA ASP A 108 3.93 -13.89 -26.62
C ASP A 108 5.01 -14.87 -26.14
N ALA A 109 5.89 -14.43 -25.25
CA ALA A 109 6.94 -15.26 -24.67
C ALA A 109 6.41 -16.36 -23.73
N THR A 110 5.28 -16.17 -23.07
CA THR A 110 4.63 -17.22 -22.26
C THR A 110 4.13 -18.39 -23.11
N ASN A 111 3.88 -18.16 -24.40
CA ASN A 111 3.30 -19.14 -25.31
C ASN A 111 4.27 -19.64 -26.39
N ASN A 112 5.48 -19.07 -26.48
CA ASN A 112 6.42 -19.34 -27.54
C ASN A 112 7.89 -19.18 -27.08
N ASP A 113 8.58 -20.27 -26.91
CA ASP A 113 9.97 -20.34 -26.45
C ASP A 113 10.99 -19.66 -27.40
N ASN A 114 10.58 -19.33 -28.63
CA ASN A 114 11.44 -18.64 -29.59
C ASN A 114 11.40 -17.11 -29.46
N VAL A 115 10.55 -16.56 -28.60
CA VAL A 115 10.49 -15.12 -28.33
C VAL A 115 11.66 -14.71 -27.45
N VAL A 116 12.48 -13.77 -27.93
CA VAL A 116 13.58 -13.20 -27.16
C VAL A 116 13.05 -12.15 -26.21
N ILE A 117 13.32 -12.32 -24.91
CA ILE A 117 12.85 -11.43 -23.84
C ILE A 117 13.98 -10.82 -23.01
N SER A 118 15.25 -10.98 -23.46
CA SER A 118 16.41 -10.51 -22.69
C SER A 118 16.36 -9.03 -22.30
N ASP A 119 15.73 -8.20 -23.12
CA ASP A 119 15.63 -6.76 -22.91
C ASP A 119 14.19 -6.31 -22.54
N ASN A 120 13.29 -7.24 -22.34
CA ASN A 120 11.91 -6.92 -21.97
C ASN A 120 11.79 -6.81 -20.44
N PRO A 121 11.20 -5.72 -19.91
CA PRO A 121 11.00 -5.59 -18.48
C PRO A 121 10.19 -6.76 -17.89
N ILE A 122 10.57 -7.19 -16.69
CA ILE A 122 9.75 -8.15 -15.94
C ILE A 122 8.44 -7.51 -15.48
N VAL A 123 7.41 -8.32 -15.32
CA VAL A 123 6.11 -7.87 -14.79
C VAL A 123 5.96 -8.38 -13.36
N VAL A 124 5.75 -7.44 -12.44
CA VAL A 124 5.55 -7.73 -11.01
C VAL A 124 4.15 -7.24 -10.61
N TYR A 125 3.37 -8.10 -9.97
CA TYR A 125 2.08 -7.70 -9.40
C TYR A 125 2.20 -7.65 -7.88
N GLN A 126 2.05 -6.47 -7.31
CA GLN A 126 2.06 -6.24 -5.85
C GLN A 126 0.64 -5.95 -5.37
N GLY A 127 0.12 -6.82 -4.51
CA GLY A 127 -1.20 -6.68 -3.92
C GLY A 127 -1.16 -6.53 -2.41
N PHE A 128 -1.99 -5.64 -1.88
CA PHE A 128 -2.00 -5.29 -0.47
C PHE A 128 -3.39 -5.50 0.14
N SER A 129 -3.40 -5.91 1.41
CA SER A 129 -4.60 -5.94 2.27
C SER A 129 -5.81 -6.67 1.66
N ILE A 130 -5.64 -7.93 1.25
CA ILE A 130 -6.78 -8.80 0.87
C ILE A 130 -7.66 -9.07 2.08
N HIS A 131 -7.09 -9.10 3.29
CA HIS A 131 -7.80 -9.01 4.53
C HIS A 131 -7.71 -7.57 5.04
N GLY A 132 -8.83 -6.87 5.09
CA GLY A 132 -8.83 -5.44 5.42
C GLY A 132 -8.41 -5.12 6.85
N ASN A 133 -8.49 -6.07 7.78
CA ASN A 133 -8.00 -5.93 9.15
C ASN A 133 -6.55 -6.39 9.36
N GLU A 134 -5.82 -6.55 8.29
CA GLU A 134 -4.36 -6.67 8.25
C GLU A 134 -3.80 -5.33 7.72
N PRO A 135 -3.74 -4.29 8.56
CA PRO A 135 -3.67 -2.90 8.08
C PRO A 135 -2.28 -2.46 7.61
N SER A 136 -1.21 -3.18 7.95
CA SER A 136 0.15 -2.79 7.58
C SER A 136 0.33 -2.74 6.07
N GLY A 137 -0.32 -3.63 5.31
CA GLY A 137 -0.21 -3.69 3.87
C GLY A 137 -0.57 -2.38 3.18
N SER A 138 -1.80 -1.89 3.32
CA SER A 138 -2.24 -0.64 2.69
C SER A 138 -1.54 0.60 3.26
N ASN A 139 -1.11 0.59 4.54
CA ASN A 139 -0.27 1.65 5.09
C ASN A 139 1.14 1.64 4.46
N ALA A 140 1.76 0.46 4.30
CA ALA A 140 3.04 0.32 3.63
C ALA A 140 2.96 0.72 2.15
N ALA A 141 1.83 0.44 1.49
CA ALA A 141 1.59 0.83 0.10
C ALA A 141 1.75 2.34 -0.14
N LEU A 142 1.42 3.19 0.85
CA LEU A 142 1.66 4.64 0.77
C LEU A 142 3.16 4.97 0.64
N ALA A 143 3.99 4.36 1.48
CA ALA A 143 5.44 4.61 1.52
C ALA A 143 6.13 4.01 0.28
N VAL A 144 5.75 2.78 -0.11
CA VAL A 144 6.30 2.11 -1.29
C VAL A 144 5.95 2.86 -2.57
N ALA A 145 4.69 3.28 -2.75
CA ALA A 145 4.30 4.06 -3.91
C ALA A 145 5.02 5.40 -3.97
N TYR A 146 5.20 6.09 -2.83
CA TYR A 146 6.00 7.30 -2.75
C TYR A 146 7.46 7.05 -3.17
N TYR A 147 8.09 6.01 -2.62
CA TYR A 147 9.45 5.64 -2.98
C TYR A 147 9.60 5.45 -4.49
N LEU A 148 8.74 4.66 -5.10
CA LEU A 148 8.79 4.38 -6.54
C LEU A 148 8.55 5.62 -7.41
N ALA A 149 7.73 6.55 -6.92
CA ALA A 149 7.42 7.80 -7.62
C ALA A 149 8.52 8.86 -7.48
N ALA A 150 9.08 9.01 -6.27
CA ALA A 150 9.88 10.15 -5.88
C ALA A 150 11.39 9.89 -5.76
N ALA A 151 11.82 8.64 -5.57
CA ALA A 151 13.24 8.31 -5.44
C ALA A 151 14.00 8.66 -6.73
N GLU A 152 15.21 9.19 -6.57
CA GLU A 152 16.11 9.59 -7.66
C GLU A 152 17.43 8.81 -7.58
N GLY A 153 18.06 8.60 -8.73
CA GLY A 153 19.36 7.93 -8.86
C GLY A 153 19.31 6.65 -9.68
N THR A 154 20.49 6.13 -10.00
CA THR A 154 20.65 5.01 -10.94
C THR A 154 19.93 3.74 -10.51
N GLU A 155 19.90 3.45 -9.20
CA GLU A 155 19.27 2.24 -8.69
C GLU A 155 17.75 2.19 -8.98
N ILE A 156 17.04 3.29 -8.70
CA ILE A 156 15.61 3.36 -8.99
C ILE A 156 15.32 3.45 -10.49
N ASP A 157 16.17 4.16 -11.24
CA ASP A 157 16.02 4.26 -12.69
C ASP A 157 16.24 2.89 -13.35
N ASP A 158 17.23 2.12 -12.92
CA ASP A 158 17.46 0.76 -13.39
C ASP A 158 16.31 -0.17 -13.02
N LEU A 159 15.81 -0.09 -11.79
CA LEU A 159 14.63 -0.84 -11.37
C LEU A 159 13.44 -0.58 -12.29
N LEU A 160 13.09 0.69 -12.49
CA LEU A 160 11.91 1.06 -13.26
C LEU A 160 12.08 0.87 -14.78
N ASN A 161 13.31 0.91 -15.29
CA ASN A 161 13.58 0.55 -16.68
C ASN A 161 13.44 -0.95 -16.95
N ASN A 162 13.69 -1.79 -15.94
CA ASN A 162 13.68 -3.24 -16.07
C ASN A 162 12.43 -3.90 -15.47
N ALA A 163 11.48 -3.12 -14.95
CA ALA A 163 10.23 -3.64 -14.37
C ALA A 163 9.01 -2.84 -14.76
N VAL A 164 7.89 -3.54 -14.94
CA VAL A 164 6.53 -2.99 -14.94
C VAL A 164 5.85 -3.52 -13.67
N ILE A 165 5.54 -2.62 -12.74
CA ILE A 165 4.94 -2.97 -11.47
C ILE A 165 3.44 -2.65 -11.55
N LEU A 166 2.61 -3.69 -11.46
CA LEU A 166 1.17 -3.60 -11.27
C LEU A 166 0.92 -3.50 -9.77
N PHE A 167 0.57 -2.34 -9.31
CA PHE A 167 0.48 -2.01 -7.89
C PHE A 167 -0.98 -1.83 -7.47
N ASP A 168 -1.51 -2.78 -6.70
CA ASP A 168 -2.88 -2.78 -6.19
C ASP A 168 -2.87 -2.41 -4.70
N PRO A 169 -3.17 -1.16 -4.34
CA PRO A 169 -2.96 -0.65 -2.98
C PRO A 169 -3.93 -1.22 -1.94
N SER A 170 -5.03 -1.83 -2.38
CA SER A 170 -5.96 -2.53 -1.52
C SER A 170 -6.82 -3.52 -2.31
N PHE A 171 -6.61 -4.81 -2.08
CA PHE A 171 -7.48 -5.85 -2.64
C PHE A 171 -8.89 -5.86 -2.03
N ASN A 172 -9.03 -5.32 -0.80
CA ASN A 172 -10.30 -5.32 -0.05
C ASN A 172 -10.65 -3.93 0.49
N PRO A 173 -11.12 -3.02 -0.37
CA PRO A 173 -11.50 -1.67 0.05
C PRO A 173 -12.56 -1.62 1.15
N ASP A 174 -13.58 -2.47 1.08
CA ASP A 174 -14.70 -2.47 2.05
C ASP A 174 -14.24 -2.95 3.43
N GLY A 175 -13.44 -4.03 3.46
CA GLY A 175 -12.88 -4.54 4.71
C GLY A 175 -11.87 -3.57 5.34
N LEU A 176 -11.00 -2.98 4.51
CA LEU A 176 -10.02 -1.97 4.95
C LEU A 176 -10.73 -0.77 5.59
N GLN A 177 -11.74 -0.23 4.92
CA GLN A 177 -12.51 0.91 5.43
C GLN A 177 -13.19 0.59 6.76
N ARG A 178 -13.80 -0.59 6.88
CA ARG A 178 -14.49 -1.03 8.08
C ARG A 178 -13.53 -1.16 9.26
N PHE A 179 -12.38 -1.79 9.06
CA PHE A 179 -11.35 -1.91 10.08
C PHE A 179 -10.79 -0.55 10.49
N ALA A 180 -10.36 0.26 9.52
CA ALA A 180 -9.75 1.56 9.79
C ALA A 180 -10.72 2.48 10.56
N TYR A 181 -12.00 2.49 10.18
CA TYR A 181 -13.02 3.25 10.89
C TYR A 181 -13.17 2.80 12.35
N TRP A 182 -13.24 1.48 12.58
CA TRP A 182 -13.32 0.94 13.93
C TRP A 182 -12.10 1.29 14.76
N ALA A 183 -10.93 0.93 14.31
CA ALA A 183 -9.68 1.14 15.04
C ALA A 183 -9.44 2.63 15.33
N ASN A 184 -9.58 3.50 14.33
CA ASN A 184 -9.37 4.94 14.49
C ASN A 184 -10.40 5.58 15.44
N THR A 185 -11.65 5.13 15.43
CA THR A 185 -12.72 5.67 16.29
C THR A 185 -12.55 5.26 17.74
N ASN A 186 -12.01 4.07 18.00
CA ASN A 186 -11.84 3.52 19.35
C ASN A 186 -10.43 3.74 19.92
N ARG A 187 -9.51 4.26 19.12
CA ARG A 187 -8.13 4.52 19.52
C ARG A 187 -8.04 5.53 20.65
N SER A 188 -7.26 5.19 21.67
CA SER A 188 -6.92 6.09 22.76
C SER A 188 -5.92 7.17 22.28
N LYS A 189 -5.99 8.38 22.91
CA LYS A 189 -5.02 9.46 22.63
C LYS A 189 -3.57 9.03 22.89
N ASN A 190 -3.36 8.28 23.96
CA ASN A 190 -2.07 7.67 24.29
C ASN A 190 -2.14 6.19 23.94
N ILE A 191 -1.01 5.63 23.49
CA ILE A 191 -0.92 4.19 23.20
C ILE A 191 -1.30 3.42 24.46
N ASN A 192 -2.32 2.55 24.34
CA ASN A 192 -2.75 1.65 25.39
C ASN A 192 -2.23 0.24 25.07
N PRO A 193 -1.34 -0.34 25.89
CA PRO A 193 -0.79 -1.68 25.65
C PRO A 193 -1.71 -2.82 26.11
N ASP A 194 -2.86 -2.54 26.68
CA ASP A 194 -3.80 -3.58 27.13
C ASP A 194 -4.43 -4.29 25.90
N PRO A 195 -4.14 -5.58 25.68
CA PRO A 195 -4.68 -6.32 24.53
C PRO A 195 -6.21 -6.47 24.57
N ASN A 196 -6.84 -6.18 25.70
CA ASN A 196 -8.31 -6.19 25.85
C ASN A 196 -8.93 -4.82 25.56
N ASP A 197 -8.11 -3.81 25.24
CA ASP A 197 -8.63 -2.50 24.86
C ASP A 197 -9.56 -2.63 23.66
N ARG A 198 -10.55 -1.75 23.61
CA ARG A 198 -11.56 -1.75 22.56
C ARG A 198 -10.97 -1.52 21.18
N GLU A 199 -9.86 -0.81 21.08
CA GLU A 199 -9.15 -0.58 19.82
C GLU A 199 -8.75 -1.89 19.14
N TYR A 200 -8.33 -2.90 19.93
CA TYR A 200 -7.85 -4.19 19.43
C TYR A 200 -8.94 -5.25 19.28
N THR A 201 -10.17 -4.95 19.70
CA THR A 201 -11.26 -5.91 19.70
C THR A 201 -12.36 -5.48 18.71
N GLU A 202 -12.13 -5.77 17.42
CA GLU A 202 -13.14 -5.49 16.40
C GLU A 202 -14.46 -6.18 16.70
N VAL A 203 -15.56 -5.40 16.57
CA VAL A 203 -16.90 -5.99 16.57
C VAL A 203 -17.18 -6.67 15.24
N TRP A 204 -18.04 -7.70 15.30
CA TRP A 204 -18.59 -8.29 14.08
C TRP A 204 -19.28 -7.19 13.22
N PRO A 205 -19.09 -7.19 11.89
CA PRO A 205 -18.54 -8.25 11.02
C PRO A 205 -17.03 -8.22 10.80
N ARG A 206 -16.24 -7.40 11.48
CA ARG A 206 -14.79 -7.25 11.34
C ARG A 206 -14.34 -6.85 9.92
N GLY A 207 -13.12 -6.35 9.77
CA GLY A 207 -12.57 -5.90 8.50
C GLY A 207 -11.91 -6.99 7.64
N ARG A 208 -11.86 -8.25 8.11
CA ARG A 208 -11.20 -9.32 7.35
C ARG A 208 -11.81 -9.55 5.97
N THR A 209 -13.13 -9.61 5.93
CA THR A 209 -13.92 -10.00 4.76
C THR A 209 -14.44 -8.77 3.99
N ASN A 210 -14.97 -8.98 2.78
CA ASN A 210 -15.63 -7.93 2.01
C ASN A 210 -17.01 -7.54 2.59
N HIS A 211 -17.81 -6.75 1.86
CA HIS A 211 -19.12 -6.31 2.30
C HIS A 211 -20.05 -7.48 2.70
N TYR A 212 -20.12 -8.52 1.90
CA TYR A 212 -20.98 -9.68 2.14
C TYR A 212 -20.31 -10.78 2.97
N GLN A 213 -19.20 -10.46 3.64
CA GLN A 213 -18.48 -11.33 4.57
C GLN A 213 -17.83 -12.55 3.89
N PHE A 214 -17.51 -12.43 2.60
CA PHE A 214 -16.70 -13.43 1.93
C PHE A 214 -15.21 -13.17 2.16
N ASP A 215 -14.47 -14.22 2.48
CA ASP A 215 -13.01 -14.17 2.51
C ASP A 215 -12.46 -14.16 1.09
N MET A 216 -11.95 -13.02 0.66
CA MET A 216 -11.47 -12.82 -0.71
C MET A 216 -10.20 -13.61 -1.00
N ASN A 217 -9.48 -14.06 0.04
CA ASN A 217 -8.37 -15.00 -0.12
C ASN A 217 -8.84 -16.45 -0.31
N ARG A 218 -10.15 -16.68 -0.49
CA ARG A 218 -10.75 -17.93 -0.97
C ARG A 218 -11.38 -17.80 -2.35
N ASP A 219 -11.26 -16.62 -2.97
CA ASP A 219 -11.90 -16.34 -4.26
C ASP A 219 -10.90 -16.12 -5.42
N TRP A 220 -9.66 -16.63 -5.27
CA TRP A 220 -8.66 -16.61 -6.34
C TRP A 220 -9.04 -17.51 -7.53
N LEU A 221 -9.61 -18.69 -7.26
CA LEU A 221 -10.03 -19.65 -8.28
C LEU A 221 -11.50 -19.49 -8.67
N PRO A 222 -12.47 -19.34 -7.73
CA PRO A 222 -13.89 -19.19 -8.07
C PRO A 222 -14.21 -17.88 -8.80
N VAL A 223 -13.52 -16.79 -8.47
CA VAL A 223 -13.62 -15.45 -9.10
C VAL A 223 -15.08 -14.96 -9.16
N GLN A 224 -15.78 -15.01 -8.02
CA GLN A 224 -17.19 -14.62 -7.96
C GLN A 224 -17.38 -13.13 -7.61
N LEU A 225 -16.47 -12.58 -6.80
CA LEU A 225 -16.57 -11.24 -6.24
C LEU A 225 -16.10 -10.16 -7.23
N PRO A 226 -16.65 -8.93 -7.21
CA PRO A 226 -16.23 -7.87 -8.10
C PRO A 226 -14.74 -7.54 -7.95
N GLU A 227 -14.22 -7.52 -6.73
CA GLU A 227 -12.82 -7.29 -6.42
C GLU A 227 -11.93 -8.38 -7.03
N SER A 228 -12.34 -9.64 -6.90
CA SER A 228 -11.63 -10.78 -7.50
C SER A 228 -11.66 -10.74 -9.02
N LYS A 229 -12.80 -10.39 -9.62
CA LYS A 229 -12.92 -10.24 -11.07
C LYS A 229 -11.98 -9.17 -11.61
N ALA A 230 -11.91 -8.02 -10.97
CA ALA A 230 -11.01 -6.93 -11.34
C ALA A 230 -9.53 -7.36 -11.23
N ARG A 231 -9.16 -8.01 -10.12
CA ARG A 231 -7.81 -8.52 -9.88
C ARG A 231 -7.39 -9.58 -10.90
N ILE A 232 -8.21 -10.58 -11.10
CA ILE A 232 -7.91 -11.70 -12.00
C ILE A 232 -7.92 -11.27 -13.48
N ALA A 233 -8.78 -10.32 -13.87
CA ALA A 233 -8.72 -9.73 -15.20
C ALA A 233 -7.37 -9.04 -15.46
N SER A 234 -6.87 -8.27 -14.49
CA SER A 234 -5.54 -7.65 -14.57
C SER A 234 -4.41 -8.71 -14.58
N PHE A 235 -4.54 -9.75 -13.77
CA PHE A 235 -3.59 -10.87 -13.75
C PHE A 235 -3.51 -11.55 -15.12
N HIS A 236 -4.62 -11.93 -15.73
CA HIS A 236 -4.64 -12.57 -17.04
C HIS A 236 -4.23 -11.64 -18.19
N LYS A 237 -4.50 -10.34 -18.06
CA LYS A 237 -4.04 -9.34 -19.03
C LYS A 237 -2.53 -9.26 -19.10
N TRP A 238 -1.83 -9.51 -17.99
CA TRP A 238 -0.39 -9.30 -17.85
C TRP A 238 0.44 -10.56 -17.64
N LEU A 239 -0.11 -11.62 -17.06
CA LEU A 239 0.59 -12.86 -16.65
C LEU A 239 1.91 -12.57 -15.92
N PRO A 240 1.88 -11.90 -14.76
CA PRO A 240 3.08 -11.40 -14.11
C PRO A 240 4.09 -12.52 -13.77
N ASN A 241 5.39 -12.21 -13.86
CA ASN A 241 6.46 -13.11 -13.46
C ASN A 241 6.46 -13.37 -11.95
N ILE A 242 6.08 -12.34 -11.18
CA ILE A 242 6.00 -12.38 -9.72
C ILE A 242 4.68 -11.78 -9.30
N LEU A 243 3.97 -12.46 -8.39
CA LEU A 243 2.83 -11.91 -7.69
C LEU A 243 3.10 -11.98 -6.19
N THR A 244 2.89 -10.87 -5.49
CA THR A 244 2.94 -10.80 -4.03
C THR A 244 1.55 -10.48 -3.47
N ASP A 245 1.20 -11.13 -2.37
CA ASP A 245 0.00 -10.87 -1.59
C ASP A 245 0.42 -10.63 -0.14
N HIS A 246 0.34 -9.36 0.28
CA HIS A 246 0.88 -8.93 1.57
C HIS A 246 -0.13 -9.14 2.68
N HIS A 247 0.22 -10.00 3.63
CA HIS A 247 -0.58 -10.41 4.79
C HIS A 247 0.08 -10.05 6.11
N GLU A 248 -0.73 -10.11 7.17
CA GLU A 248 -0.28 -10.14 8.56
C GLU A 248 -0.78 -11.42 9.25
N MET A 249 0.00 -11.90 10.25
CA MET A 249 -0.34 -13.07 11.06
C MET A 249 -0.47 -12.69 12.55
#